data_1a328dd9a6b1104a9f4c6824c1a3504b
#
_entry.id   1a328dd9a6b1104a9f4c6824c1a3504b
#
_cell.length_a   1.000
_cell.length_b   1.000
_cell.length_c   1.000
_cell.angle_alpha   90.00
_cell.angle_beta   90.00
_cell.angle_gamma   90.00
#
_symmetry.space_group_name_H-M   'P 1'
#
loop_
_entity.id
_entity.type
_entity.pdbx_description
1 polymer ?
#
loop_
_entity_poly.entity_id
_entity_poly.type
_entity_poly.pdbx_seq_one_letter_code
_entity_poly.pdbx_strand_id
1 'polypeptide(L)'
;MTQIGQGSPSHTIALPAVKKSVTLAWSALTDVGHRREVNEDSLVTRSPIFAVADGMGGHSAGDVASKAVVTRLAELGSDADTTAEAINRALALAVDDMKAGEGVTDLGTGTTVTGVAVAIVSDAPQFIAYNIGDSRVYQLSSGVLEQVTVDHSVVQELVDAGRITREEADVHPHGNVITRAVGFHEPPVPDYRILPLTAGQRILVCSDGLTKELTAYGIRHFLLSNPKAEDAVAALVTAALENGGRDNVTAIVLDVLSVDDLDGSHDESVHDADVHDDDVHDAGVHDDAADAAAGA
;
A
#
# COMPACT_ATOMS: atom_id res chain seq x y z
N MET A 1 -4.77 -15.65 -12.30
CA MET A 1 -4.48 -14.26 -11.83
C MET A 1 -5.73 -13.39 -11.85
N THR A 2 -6.01 -12.67 -10.77
CA THR A 2 -7.13 -11.72 -10.66
C THR A 2 -6.62 -10.38 -10.14
N GLN A 3 -6.95 -9.30 -10.85
CA GLN A 3 -6.68 -7.94 -10.43
C GLN A 3 -8.00 -7.20 -10.21
N ILE A 4 -8.22 -6.67 -8.99
CA ILE A 4 -9.39 -5.88 -8.63
C ILE A 4 -8.96 -4.46 -8.29
N GLY A 5 -9.51 -3.49 -9.01
CA GLY A 5 -9.13 -2.08 -8.90
C GLY A 5 -8.09 -1.67 -9.93
N GLN A 6 -7.79 -0.40 -9.93
CA GLN A 6 -6.82 0.24 -10.83
C GLN A 6 -5.93 1.19 -10.03
N GLY A 7 -4.79 1.55 -10.58
CA GLY A 7 -3.93 2.60 -10.02
C GLY A 7 -4.66 3.96 -9.94
N SER A 8 -4.28 4.78 -9.00
CA SER A 8 -4.79 6.14 -8.87
C SER A 8 -3.63 7.10 -8.58
N PRO A 9 -3.49 8.18 -9.33
CA PRO A 9 -2.47 9.19 -9.07
C PRO A 9 -2.83 10.08 -7.88
N SER A 10 -4.12 10.09 -7.47
CA SER A 10 -4.61 10.83 -6.29
C SER A 10 -6.03 10.37 -5.96
N HIS A 11 -6.26 9.96 -4.72
CA HIS A 11 -7.56 9.57 -4.21
C HIS A 11 -7.68 10.00 -2.75
N THR A 12 -8.71 10.78 -2.45
CA THR A 12 -8.95 11.28 -1.10
C THR A 12 -10.02 10.48 -0.41
N ILE A 13 -9.72 9.97 0.77
CA ILE A 13 -10.61 9.27 1.68
C ILE A 13 -11.00 10.23 2.79
N ALA A 14 -12.27 10.57 2.87
CA ALA A 14 -12.79 11.34 3.99
C ALA A 14 -13.00 10.42 5.21
N LEU A 15 -12.57 10.86 6.38
CA LEU A 15 -12.68 10.19 7.68
C LEU A 15 -13.46 11.06 8.66
N PRO A 16 -14.79 11.22 8.50
CA PRO A 16 -15.57 12.18 9.26
C PRO A 16 -15.54 11.93 10.76
N ALA A 17 -15.46 10.67 11.18
CA ALA A 17 -15.44 10.29 12.60
C ALA A 17 -14.26 10.90 13.37
N VAL A 18 -13.14 11.14 12.68
CA VAL A 18 -11.93 11.75 13.27
C VAL A 18 -11.62 13.13 12.67
N LYS A 19 -12.55 13.67 11.88
CA LYS A 19 -12.41 14.97 11.19
C LYS A 19 -11.13 15.11 10.39
N LYS A 20 -10.74 14.04 9.70
CA LYS A 20 -9.53 13.98 8.86
C LYS A 20 -9.87 13.55 7.44
N SER A 21 -8.97 13.86 6.52
CA SER A 21 -8.92 13.24 5.20
C SER A 21 -7.52 12.73 4.92
N VAL A 22 -7.44 11.69 4.12
CA VAL A 22 -6.18 11.08 3.70
C VAL A 22 -6.16 11.03 2.18
N THR A 23 -5.13 11.60 1.58
CA THR A 23 -4.94 11.52 0.12
C THR A 23 -3.82 10.54 -0.19
N LEU A 24 -4.14 9.54 -1.01
CA LEU A 24 -3.25 8.46 -1.41
C LEU A 24 -3.04 8.48 -2.92
N ALA A 25 -1.86 8.03 -3.36
CA ALA A 25 -1.61 7.62 -4.74
C ALA A 25 -1.10 6.18 -4.75
N TRP A 26 -1.47 5.38 -5.75
CA TRP A 26 -0.97 4.01 -5.84
C TRP A 26 -0.92 3.51 -7.27
N SER A 27 -0.07 2.52 -7.46
CA SER A 27 -0.02 1.70 -8.67
C SER A 27 0.32 0.26 -8.33
N ALA A 28 -0.07 -0.66 -9.18
CA ALA A 28 0.19 -2.08 -9.03
C ALA A 28 0.58 -2.69 -10.36
N LEU A 29 1.45 -3.70 -10.30
CA LEU A 29 1.86 -4.49 -11.45
C LEU A 29 2.02 -5.95 -11.03
N THR A 30 1.64 -6.85 -11.93
CA THR A 30 1.84 -8.28 -11.77
C THR A 30 2.34 -8.88 -13.08
N ASP A 31 3.26 -9.82 -12.99
CA ASP A 31 3.83 -10.55 -14.13
C ASP A 31 3.94 -12.04 -13.83
N VAL A 32 3.81 -12.88 -14.85
CA VAL A 32 3.92 -14.33 -14.71
C VAL A 32 5.36 -14.78 -14.42
N GLY A 33 6.34 -13.94 -14.71
CA GLY A 33 7.76 -14.31 -14.66
C GLY A 33 8.18 -15.14 -15.86
N HIS A 34 9.43 -15.67 -15.79
CA HIS A 34 10.04 -16.39 -16.93
C HIS A 34 9.99 -17.91 -16.80
N ARG A 35 9.57 -18.44 -15.64
CA ARG A 35 9.62 -19.86 -15.32
C ARG A 35 8.26 -20.50 -15.07
N ARG A 36 7.25 -19.69 -14.77
CA ARG A 36 5.89 -20.17 -14.55
C ARG A 36 5.08 -20.11 -15.85
N GLU A 37 4.16 -21.03 -16.04
CA GLU A 37 3.23 -21.04 -17.17
C GLU A 37 1.97 -20.22 -16.86
N VAL A 38 1.61 -20.15 -15.59
CA VAL A 38 0.41 -19.45 -15.09
C VAL A 38 0.80 -18.49 -13.99
N ASN A 39 0.14 -17.35 -13.95
CA ASN A 39 0.22 -16.44 -12.83
C ASN A 39 -0.90 -16.77 -11.83
N GLU A 40 -0.51 -17.31 -10.67
CA GLU A 40 -1.40 -17.67 -9.57
C GLU A 40 -1.51 -16.56 -8.51
N ASP A 41 -0.74 -15.47 -8.65
CA ASP A 41 -0.91 -14.27 -7.83
C ASP A 41 -2.23 -13.57 -8.16
N SER A 42 -2.79 -12.91 -7.16
CA SER A 42 -3.91 -11.98 -7.31
C SER A 42 -3.71 -10.76 -6.44
N LEU A 43 -4.32 -9.64 -6.84
CA LEU A 43 -4.19 -8.39 -6.09
C LEU A 43 -5.51 -7.61 -6.03
N VAL A 44 -5.64 -6.79 -5.00
CA VAL A 44 -6.70 -5.79 -4.85
C VAL A 44 -6.10 -4.42 -4.52
N THR A 45 -6.51 -3.40 -5.30
CA THR A 45 -6.18 -1.98 -5.10
C THR A 45 -7.47 -1.16 -5.06
N ARG A 46 -8.38 -1.55 -4.21
CA ARG A 46 -9.66 -0.88 -4.00
C ARG A 46 -9.69 -0.26 -2.61
N SER A 47 -9.47 1.06 -2.56
CA SER A 47 -9.53 1.80 -1.31
C SER A 47 -10.77 1.41 -0.48
N PRO A 48 -10.61 1.18 0.83
CA PRO A 48 -9.41 1.38 1.65
C PRO A 48 -8.43 0.19 1.70
N ILE A 49 -8.64 -0.86 0.88
CA ILE A 49 -7.91 -2.14 0.91
C ILE A 49 -6.88 -2.23 -0.22
N PHE A 50 -5.66 -2.64 0.14
CA PHE A 50 -4.55 -2.91 -0.78
C PHE A 50 -3.88 -4.22 -0.35
N ALA A 51 -3.96 -5.25 -1.18
CA ALA A 51 -3.44 -6.57 -0.83
C ALA A 51 -2.95 -7.37 -2.03
N VAL A 52 -2.00 -8.25 -1.76
CA VAL A 52 -1.49 -9.30 -2.64
C VAL A 52 -1.77 -10.64 -2.01
N ALA A 53 -2.16 -11.61 -2.84
CA ALA A 53 -2.35 -13.00 -2.49
C ALA A 53 -1.59 -13.86 -3.49
N ASP A 54 -0.61 -14.62 -3.02
CA ASP A 54 0.22 -15.54 -3.80
C ASP A 54 -0.36 -16.95 -3.66
N GLY A 55 -0.90 -17.43 -4.75
CA GLY A 55 -1.61 -18.71 -4.81
C GLY A 55 -0.67 -19.91 -4.91
N MET A 56 -0.96 -20.94 -4.13
CA MET A 56 -0.21 -22.17 -4.15
C MET A 56 -1.11 -23.39 -4.31
N GLY A 57 -0.65 -24.38 -5.05
CA GLY A 57 -1.37 -25.63 -5.28
C GLY A 57 -1.12 -26.15 -6.69
N GLY A 58 -1.36 -27.45 -6.93
CA GLY A 58 -1.24 -28.04 -8.26
C GLY A 58 -2.43 -27.68 -9.17
N HIS A 59 -2.19 -27.47 -10.48
CA HIS A 59 -3.23 -27.43 -11.52
C HIS A 59 -4.32 -26.37 -11.34
N SER A 60 -3.96 -25.07 -11.31
CA SER A 60 -4.89 -23.93 -11.19
C SER A 60 -5.56 -23.73 -9.81
N ALA A 61 -5.26 -24.54 -8.83
CA ALA A 61 -5.85 -24.42 -7.50
C ALA A 61 -5.38 -23.15 -6.75
N GLY A 62 -4.13 -22.73 -6.97
CA GLY A 62 -3.58 -21.50 -6.42
C GLY A 62 -4.28 -20.24 -6.95
N ASP A 63 -4.58 -20.18 -8.26
CA ASP A 63 -5.33 -19.06 -8.87
C ASP A 63 -6.75 -18.94 -8.28
N VAL A 64 -7.42 -20.06 -8.01
CA VAL A 64 -8.74 -20.07 -7.36
C VAL A 64 -8.64 -19.54 -5.92
N ALA A 65 -7.61 -19.95 -5.18
CA ALA A 65 -7.44 -19.54 -3.80
C ALA A 65 -7.10 -18.04 -3.69
N SER A 66 -6.12 -17.56 -4.44
CA SER A 66 -5.72 -16.15 -4.43
C SER A 66 -6.86 -15.24 -4.89
N LYS A 67 -7.61 -15.66 -5.93
CA LYS A 67 -8.81 -14.96 -6.42
C LYS A 67 -9.89 -14.86 -5.34
N ALA A 68 -10.19 -15.94 -4.62
CA ALA A 68 -11.20 -15.93 -3.56
C ALA A 68 -10.87 -14.89 -2.48
N VAL A 69 -9.60 -14.85 -2.05
CA VAL A 69 -9.12 -13.91 -1.04
C VAL A 69 -9.29 -12.47 -1.50
N VAL A 70 -8.76 -12.09 -2.67
CA VAL A 70 -8.84 -10.69 -3.12
C VAL A 70 -10.27 -10.27 -3.43
N THR A 71 -11.14 -11.19 -3.87
CA THR A 71 -12.56 -10.92 -4.10
C THR A 71 -13.27 -10.58 -2.79
N ARG A 72 -13.08 -11.38 -1.74
CA ARG A 72 -13.70 -11.11 -0.44
C ARG A 72 -13.15 -9.86 0.24
N LEU A 73 -11.85 -9.59 0.11
CA LEU A 73 -11.26 -8.35 0.60
C LEU A 73 -11.80 -7.13 -0.14
N ALA A 74 -12.03 -7.22 -1.45
CA ALA A 74 -12.62 -6.13 -2.23
C ALA A 74 -14.07 -5.79 -1.88
N GLU A 75 -14.80 -6.71 -1.22
CA GLU A 75 -16.16 -6.48 -0.72
C GLU A 75 -16.19 -5.68 0.59
N LEU A 76 -15.06 -5.56 1.28
CA LEU A 76 -14.91 -4.68 2.43
C LEU A 76 -15.01 -3.23 1.93
N GLY A 77 -16.17 -2.64 2.11
CA GLY A 77 -16.67 -1.40 1.51
C GLY A 77 -15.72 -0.21 1.43
N SER A 78 -16.22 0.86 0.83
CA SER A 78 -15.49 2.12 0.59
C SER A 78 -15.24 2.94 1.86
N ASP A 79 -15.71 2.50 3.02
CA ASP A 79 -15.68 3.28 4.24
C ASP A 79 -14.45 2.86 5.09
N ALA A 80 -13.81 3.86 5.69
CA ALA A 80 -12.65 3.68 6.56
C ALA A 80 -12.94 2.94 7.88
N ASP A 81 -14.09 2.30 7.99
CA ASP A 81 -14.48 1.42 9.11
C ASP A 81 -13.90 0.01 8.99
N THR A 82 -12.88 -0.16 8.14
CA THR A 82 -12.19 -1.44 8.02
C THR A 82 -11.49 -1.79 9.32
N THR A 83 -11.87 -2.92 9.90
CA THR A 83 -11.31 -3.44 11.15
C THR A 83 -10.61 -4.78 10.92
N ALA A 84 -9.77 -5.20 11.86
CA ALA A 84 -9.16 -6.52 11.85
C ALA A 84 -10.23 -7.64 11.82
N GLU A 85 -11.35 -7.46 12.51
CA GLU A 85 -12.47 -8.39 12.51
C GLU A 85 -13.18 -8.48 11.16
N ALA A 86 -13.28 -7.36 10.43
CA ALA A 86 -13.81 -7.35 9.07
C ALA A 86 -12.91 -8.13 8.12
N ILE A 87 -11.59 -7.92 8.21
CA ILE A 87 -10.58 -8.66 7.43
C ILE A 87 -10.65 -10.15 7.76
N ASN A 88 -10.68 -10.55 9.05
CA ASN A 88 -10.81 -11.95 9.47
C ASN A 88 -12.05 -12.61 8.87
N ARG A 89 -13.19 -11.90 8.88
CA ARG A 89 -14.45 -12.39 8.31
C ARG A 89 -14.37 -12.58 6.81
N ALA A 90 -13.76 -11.63 6.09
CA ALA A 90 -13.56 -11.73 4.65
C ALA A 90 -12.68 -12.96 4.29
N LEU A 91 -11.60 -13.19 5.04
CA LEU A 91 -10.73 -14.34 4.84
C LEU A 91 -11.43 -15.67 5.17
N ALA A 92 -12.29 -15.70 6.20
CA ALA A 92 -13.08 -16.91 6.49
C ALA A 92 -14.06 -17.22 5.36
N LEU A 93 -14.74 -16.19 4.81
CA LEU A 93 -15.62 -16.37 3.65
C LEU A 93 -14.84 -16.83 2.40
N ALA A 94 -13.61 -16.32 2.20
CA ALA A 94 -12.76 -16.78 1.10
C ALA A 94 -12.43 -18.27 1.21
N VAL A 95 -12.18 -18.78 2.43
CA VAL A 95 -11.99 -20.23 2.66
C VAL A 95 -13.24 -21.03 2.33
N ASP A 96 -14.42 -20.51 2.64
CA ASP A 96 -15.68 -21.18 2.29
C ASP A 96 -15.89 -21.20 0.76
N ASP A 97 -15.55 -20.12 0.06
CA ASP A 97 -15.58 -20.07 -1.41
C ASP A 97 -14.59 -21.07 -2.04
N MET A 98 -13.37 -21.17 -1.48
CA MET A 98 -12.39 -22.16 -1.93
C MET A 98 -12.93 -23.59 -1.82
N LYS A 99 -13.60 -23.93 -0.70
CA LYS A 99 -14.19 -25.25 -0.48
C LYS A 99 -15.39 -25.54 -1.38
N ALA A 100 -16.14 -24.50 -1.78
CA ALA A 100 -17.29 -24.63 -2.68
C ALA A 100 -16.89 -24.71 -4.16
N GLY A 101 -15.65 -24.33 -4.52
CA GLY A 101 -15.15 -24.32 -5.88
C GLY A 101 -14.90 -25.73 -6.45
N GLU A 102 -15.20 -25.91 -7.73
CA GLU A 102 -14.86 -27.16 -8.45
C GLU A 102 -13.32 -27.25 -8.62
N GLY A 103 -12.72 -28.38 -8.27
CA GLY A 103 -11.28 -28.65 -8.48
C GLY A 103 -10.39 -28.41 -7.25
N VAL A 104 -10.94 -27.94 -6.14
CA VAL A 104 -10.23 -27.88 -4.86
C VAL A 104 -10.11 -29.29 -4.31
N THR A 105 -8.92 -29.86 -4.39
CA THR A 105 -8.64 -31.17 -3.77
C THR A 105 -8.27 -30.93 -2.31
N ASP A 106 -8.62 -31.86 -1.41
CA ASP A 106 -8.38 -31.81 0.04
C ASP A 106 -6.90 -31.66 0.46
N LEU A 107 -5.97 -31.56 -0.49
CA LEU A 107 -4.53 -31.58 -0.25
C LEU A 107 -3.83 -30.40 -0.94
N GLY A 108 -3.55 -29.36 -0.17
CA GLY A 108 -2.51 -28.39 -0.52
C GLY A 108 -2.92 -27.21 -1.40
N THR A 109 -4.20 -26.87 -1.46
CA THR A 109 -4.67 -25.65 -2.09
C THR A 109 -4.75 -24.52 -1.06
N GLY A 110 -4.07 -23.41 -1.30
CA GLY A 110 -4.08 -22.28 -0.41
C GLY A 110 -3.48 -21.04 -1.06
N THR A 111 -3.41 -19.98 -0.31
CA THR A 111 -2.76 -18.75 -0.75
C THR A 111 -2.16 -18.01 0.44
N THR A 112 -1.11 -17.25 0.20
CA THR A 112 -0.71 -16.19 1.13
C THR A 112 -1.75 -15.07 1.09
N VAL A 113 -1.69 -14.15 2.03
CA VAL A 113 -2.29 -12.83 1.93
C VAL A 113 -1.47 -11.84 2.72
N THR A 114 -1.09 -10.76 2.09
CA THR A 114 -0.43 -9.64 2.75
C THR A 114 -1.02 -8.33 2.24
N GLY A 115 -1.13 -7.32 3.11
CA GLY A 115 -1.72 -6.06 2.69
C GLY A 115 -1.80 -5.02 3.77
N VAL A 116 -2.35 -3.86 3.37
CA VAL A 116 -2.69 -2.76 4.27
C VAL A 116 -4.11 -2.30 4.01
N ALA A 117 -4.76 -1.83 5.08
CA ALA A 117 -6.05 -1.17 5.03
C ALA A 117 -5.98 0.19 5.74
N VAL A 118 -6.60 1.22 5.15
CA VAL A 118 -6.81 2.49 5.86
C VAL A 118 -7.95 2.28 6.87
N ALA A 119 -7.69 2.63 8.12
CA ALA A 119 -8.64 2.46 9.21
C ALA A 119 -8.54 3.60 10.23
N ILE A 120 -9.54 3.72 11.09
CA ILE A 120 -9.49 4.57 12.27
C ILE A 120 -9.15 3.70 13.47
N VAL A 121 -8.00 3.94 14.09
CA VAL A 121 -7.56 3.23 15.30
C VAL A 121 -7.16 4.26 16.34
N SER A 122 -7.72 4.17 17.55
CA SER A 122 -7.47 5.12 18.64
C SER A 122 -7.67 6.58 18.21
N ASP A 123 -8.79 6.85 17.56
CA ASP A 123 -9.20 8.18 17.08
C ASP A 123 -8.22 8.86 16.10
N ALA A 124 -7.45 8.05 15.36
CA ALA A 124 -6.52 8.54 14.34
C ALA A 124 -6.57 7.68 13.08
N PRO A 125 -6.30 8.26 11.87
CA PRO A 125 -6.09 7.49 10.66
C PRO A 125 -4.80 6.66 10.79
N GLN A 126 -4.90 5.37 10.53
CA GLN A 126 -3.80 4.41 10.60
C GLN A 126 -3.85 3.46 9.42
N PHE A 127 -2.74 2.82 9.09
CA PHE A 127 -2.77 1.58 8.34
C PHE A 127 -2.84 0.39 9.30
N ILE A 128 -3.76 -0.53 9.00
CA ILE A 128 -3.72 -1.90 9.53
C ILE A 128 -2.98 -2.73 8.50
N ALA A 129 -1.73 -3.09 8.77
CA ALA A 129 -1.01 -4.09 7.99
C ALA A 129 -1.38 -5.49 8.50
N TYR A 130 -1.56 -6.45 7.59
CA TYR A 130 -1.93 -7.83 7.92
C TYR A 130 -1.18 -8.82 7.04
N ASN A 131 -0.90 -10.01 7.57
CA ASN A 131 -0.10 -11.03 6.88
C ASN A 131 -0.47 -12.46 7.27
N ILE A 132 -0.56 -13.33 6.26
CA ILE A 132 -0.48 -14.79 6.36
C ILE A 132 0.41 -15.27 5.21
N GLY A 133 1.56 -15.87 5.51
CA GLY A 133 2.53 -16.37 4.52
C GLY A 133 3.82 -15.58 4.53
N ASP A 134 4.55 -15.62 3.42
CA ASP A 134 5.87 -15.01 3.19
C ASP A 134 5.88 -13.89 2.15
N SER A 135 4.71 -13.51 1.65
CA SER A 135 4.51 -12.22 0.99
C SER A 135 4.66 -11.09 2.00
N ARG A 136 5.10 -9.90 1.58
CA ARG A 136 5.59 -8.90 2.53
C ARG A 136 4.98 -7.52 2.34
N VAL A 137 4.86 -6.79 3.45
CA VAL A 137 4.65 -5.34 3.48
C VAL A 137 5.95 -4.67 3.94
N TYR A 138 6.38 -3.67 3.19
CA TYR A 138 7.47 -2.76 3.57
C TYR A 138 6.95 -1.34 3.72
N GLN A 139 7.54 -0.61 4.64
CA GLN A 139 7.36 0.83 4.82
C GLN A 139 8.67 1.55 4.49
N LEU A 140 8.58 2.57 3.65
CA LEU A 140 9.65 3.53 3.42
C LEU A 140 9.25 4.88 4.03
N SER A 141 9.98 5.32 5.03
CA SER A 141 9.77 6.60 5.69
C SER A 141 11.10 7.26 5.98
N SER A 142 11.24 8.55 5.69
CA SER A 142 12.49 9.31 5.90
C SER A 142 13.73 8.62 5.29
N GLY A 143 13.54 7.93 4.17
CA GLY A 143 14.61 7.22 3.46
C GLY A 143 15.02 5.88 4.08
N VAL A 144 14.36 5.41 5.13
CA VAL A 144 14.58 4.10 5.75
C VAL A 144 13.50 3.13 5.28
N LEU A 145 13.93 1.97 4.76
CA LEU A 145 13.05 0.86 4.41
C LEU A 145 13.00 -0.12 5.56
N GLU A 146 11.80 -0.45 6.02
CA GLU A 146 11.54 -1.43 7.07
C GLU A 146 10.57 -2.49 6.57
N GLN A 147 10.86 -3.77 6.80
CA GLN A 147 9.87 -4.84 6.62
C GLN A 147 8.91 -4.79 7.79
N VAL A 148 7.63 -4.54 7.50
CA VAL A 148 6.57 -4.42 8.51
C VAL A 148 6.07 -5.79 8.96
N THR A 149 5.89 -6.71 8.03
CA THR A 149 5.39 -8.06 8.27
C THR A 149 6.52 -9.00 8.67
N VAL A 150 6.18 -10.08 9.34
CA VAL A 150 7.08 -11.19 9.64
C VAL A 150 6.62 -12.39 8.82
N ASP A 151 7.55 -13.03 8.12
CA ASP A 151 7.22 -14.17 7.25
C ASP A 151 6.79 -15.38 8.07
N HIS A 152 5.75 -16.04 7.63
CA HIS A 152 5.36 -17.35 8.16
C HIS A 152 6.06 -18.45 7.35
N SER A 153 7.35 -18.62 7.61
CA SER A 153 8.21 -19.58 6.90
C SER A 153 9.12 -20.35 7.86
N VAL A 154 9.52 -21.54 7.44
CA VAL A 154 10.45 -22.39 8.23
C VAL A 154 11.76 -21.63 8.49
N VAL A 155 12.27 -20.89 7.52
CA VAL A 155 13.52 -20.15 7.71
C VAL A 155 13.38 -19.00 8.68
N GLN A 156 12.25 -18.32 8.71
CA GLN A 156 11.99 -17.28 9.70
C GLN A 156 11.93 -17.86 11.11
N GLU A 157 11.27 -19.00 11.31
CA GLU A 157 11.24 -19.68 12.62
C GLU A 157 12.65 -20.10 13.08
N LEU A 158 13.53 -20.51 12.15
CA LEU A 158 14.93 -20.83 12.48
C LEU A 158 15.73 -19.58 12.85
N VAL A 159 15.49 -18.45 12.19
CA VAL A 159 16.12 -17.15 12.53
C VAL A 159 15.66 -16.70 13.92
N ASP A 160 14.36 -16.75 14.18
CA ASP A 160 13.77 -16.33 15.48
C ASP A 160 14.26 -17.21 16.64
N ALA A 161 14.50 -18.51 16.37
CA ALA A 161 15.11 -19.44 17.32
C ALA A 161 16.64 -19.27 17.48
N GLY A 162 17.26 -18.34 16.74
CA GLY A 162 18.72 -18.10 16.74
C GLY A 162 19.53 -19.27 16.17
N ARG A 163 18.92 -20.13 15.34
CA ARG A 163 19.58 -21.30 14.75
C ARG A 163 20.32 -20.99 13.47
N ILE A 164 19.87 -19.98 12.72
CA ILE A 164 20.51 -19.45 11.51
C ILE A 164 20.45 -17.92 11.54
N THR A 165 21.34 -17.27 10.79
CA THR A 165 21.28 -15.82 10.55
C THR A 165 20.30 -15.49 9.42
N ARG A 166 19.98 -14.20 9.22
CA ARG A 166 19.17 -13.77 8.07
C ARG A 166 19.84 -14.07 6.73
N GLU A 167 21.14 -13.87 6.66
CA GLU A 167 21.94 -14.15 5.45
C GLU A 167 21.94 -15.66 5.12
N GLU A 168 21.95 -16.52 6.14
CA GLU A 168 21.83 -17.97 5.94
C GLU A 168 20.43 -18.37 5.51
N ALA A 169 19.39 -17.65 5.98
CA ALA A 169 18.00 -17.89 5.58
C ALA A 169 17.78 -17.61 4.08
N ASP A 170 18.40 -16.58 3.51
CA ASP A 170 18.26 -16.19 2.10
C ASP A 170 18.71 -17.27 1.10
N VAL A 171 19.62 -18.16 1.53
CA VAL A 171 20.14 -19.25 0.70
C VAL A 171 19.77 -20.64 1.21
N HIS A 172 18.87 -20.71 2.18
CA HIS A 172 18.51 -21.96 2.84
C HIS A 172 17.67 -22.86 1.93
N PRO A 173 17.88 -24.20 1.90
CA PRO A 173 17.12 -25.14 1.06
C PRO A 173 15.58 -25.09 1.31
N HIS A 174 15.16 -24.73 2.51
CA HIS A 174 13.74 -24.59 2.89
C HIS A 174 13.24 -23.13 2.83
N GLY A 175 13.91 -22.26 2.08
CA GLY A 175 13.53 -20.85 1.94
C GLY A 175 12.11 -20.63 1.41
N ASN A 176 11.59 -21.59 0.62
CA ASN A 176 10.24 -21.51 0.04
C ASN A 176 9.18 -22.29 0.84
N VAL A 177 9.48 -22.74 2.07
CA VAL A 177 8.53 -23.53 2.87
C VAL A 177 7.80 -22.61 3.84
N ILE A 178 6.56 -22.30 3.52
CA ILE A 178 5.69 -21.53 4.40
C ILE A 178 5.09 -22.42 5.50
N THR A 179 4.80 -21.82 6.65
CA THR A 179 4.20 -22.49 7.81
C THR A 179 2.74 -22.14 8.01
N ARG A 180 2.25 -21.06 7.34
CA ARG A 180 0.85 -20.61 7.41
C ARG A 180 0.35 -20.15 6.04
N ALA A 181 -0.90 -20.52 5.70
CA ALA A 181 -1.60 -20.09 4.48
C ALA A 181 -3.11 -20.03 4.72
N VAL A 182 -3.80 -19.19 3.96
CA VAL A 182 -5.26 -19.19 3.87
C VAL A 182 -5.68 -20.44 3.09
N GLY A 183 -6.60 -21.23 3.65
CA GLY A 183 -7.07 -22.49 3.04
C GLY A 183 -6.41 -23.75 3.59
N PHE A 184 -5.32 -23.64 4.36
CA PHE A 184 -4.76 -24.79 5.09
C PHE A 184 -5.58 -25.06 6.36
N HIS A 185 -6.23 -26.18 6.45
CA HIS A 185 -6.94 -26.86 7.54
C HIS A 185 -7.50 -26.04 8.74
N GLU A 186 -6.96 -24.89 9.06
CA GLU A 186 -7.34 -24.07 10.21
C GLU A 186 -7.98 -22.74 9.76
N PRO A 187 -8.81 -22.10 10.61
CA PRO A 187 -9.29 -20.77 10.32
C PRO A 187 -8.11 -19.83 10.05
N PRO A 188 -8.18 -18.97 9.01
CA PRO A 188 -7.12 -18.03 8.71
C PRO A 188 -7.03 -16.98 9.83
N VAL A 189 -5.86 -16.89 10.47
CA VAL A 189 -5.58 -15.91 11.51
C VAL A 189 -4.38 -15.07 11.07
N PRO A 190 -4.59 -13.86 10.53
CA PRO A 190 -3.51 -12.96 10.17
C PRO A 190 -2.77 -12.42 11.39
N ASP A 191 -1.49 -12.14 11.23
CA ASP A 191 -0.78 -11.24 12.11
C ASP A 191 -1.08 -9.80 11.71
N TYR A 192 -1.22 -8.92 12.70
CA TYR A 192 -1.58 -7.52 12.50
C TYR A 192 -0.50 -6.58 13.04
N ARG A 193 -0.27 -5.49 12.29
CA ARG A 193 0.53 -4.35 12.73
C ARG A 193 -0.20 -3.06 12.43
N ILE A 194 -0.21 -2.15 13.40
CA ILE A 194 -0.75 -0.81 13.21
C ILE A 194 0.40 0.12 12.89
N LEU A 195 0.26 0.88 11.80
CA LEU A 195 1.25 1.85 11.35
C LEU A 195 0.63 3.24 11.36
N PRO A 196 1.29 4.25 11.92
CA PRO A 196 0.87 5.63 11.77
C PRO A 196 0.79 5.98 10.27
N LEU A 197 -0.29 6.66 9.88
CA LEU A 197 -0.46 7.14 8.52
C LEU A 197 0.03 8.58 8.45
N THR A 198 1.17 8.79 7.79
CA THR A 198 1.85 10.10 7.74
C THR A 198 2.18 10.50 6.32
N ALA A 199 2.04 11.79 6.01
CA ALA A 199 2.40 12.33 4.69
C ALA A 199 3.87 12.04 4.34
N GLY A 200 4.13 11.69 3.09
CA GLY A 200 5.45 11.32 2.59
C GLY A 200 5.89 9.87 2.87
N GLN A 201 5.04 9.08 3.54
CA GLN A 201 5.24 7.65 3.72
C GLN A 201 4.91 6.90 2.44
N ARG A 202 5.69 5.88 2.12
CA ARG A 202 5.45 4.94 1.01
C ARG A 202 5.36 3.52 1.53
N ILE A 203 4.36 2.78 1.07
CA ILE A 203 4.17 1.36 1.38
C ILE A 203 4.40 0.55 0.11
N LEU A 204 5.10 -0.56 0.25
CA LEU A 204 5.19 -1.61 -0.76
C LEU A 204 4.53 -2.87 -0.21
N VAL A 205 3.60 -3.43 -0.98
CA VAL A 205 3.02 -4.76 -0.74
C VAL A 205 3.45 -5.65 -1.90
N CYS A 206 4.05 -6.81 -1.64
CA CYS A 206 4.56 -7.66 -2.72
C CYS A 206 4.50 -9.15 -2.40
N SER A 207 4.40 -9.98 -3.44
CA SER A 207 4.63 -11.42 -3.36
C SER A 207 6.12 -11.74 -3.21
N ASP A 208 6.42 -12.98 -2.86
CA ASP A 208 7.79 -13.47 -2.65
C ASP A 208 8.64 -13.46 -3.94
N GLY A 209 7.99 -13.53 -5.13
CA GLY A 209 8.69 -13.41 -6.40
C GLY A 209 9.44 -12.09 -6.58
N LEU A 210 9.04 -11.03 -5.91
CA LEU A 210 9.83 -9.80 -5.87
C LEU A 210 11.06 -9.95 -4.96
N THR A 211 10.86 -10.47 -3.76
CA THR A 211 11.89 -10.53 -2.72
C THR A 211 12.89 -11.67 -2.92
N LYS A 212 12.56 -12.67 -3.71
CA LYS A 212 13.48 -13.70 -4.20
C LYS A 212 14.48 -13.18 -5.22
N GLU A 213 14.14 -12.11 -5.93
CA GLU A 213 14.97 -11.51 -6.98
C GLU A 213 15.66 -10.22 -6.53
N LEU A 214 15.10 -9.48 -5.58
CA LEU A 214 15.61 -8.21 -5.12
C LEU A 214 15.94 -8.23 -3.63
N THR A 215 17.14 -7.76 -3.28
CA THR A 215 17.49 -7.52 -1.88
C THR A 215 16.76 -6.29 -1.32
N ALA A 216 16.67 -6.16 0.01
CA ALA A 216 16.10 -4.96 0.65
C ALA A 216 16.79 -3.66 0.19
N TYR A 217 18.11 -3.72 -0.09
CA TYR A 217 18.84 -2.58 -0.65
C TYR A 217 18.34 -2.21 -2.06
N GLY A 218 18.16 -3.19 -2.94
CA GLY A 218 17.61 -2.98 -4.29
C GLY A 218 16.19 -2.43 -4.25
N ILE A 219 15.31 -3.00 -3.42
CA ILE A 219 13.95 -2.53 -3.22
C ILE A 219 13.97 -1.05 -2.77
N ARG A 220 14.77 -0.73 -1.74
CA ARG A 220 14.90 0.65 -1.26
C ARG A 220 15.39 1.60 -2.36
N HIS A 221 16.37 1.17 -3.16
CA HIS A 221 16.89 1.97 -4.26
C HIS A 221 15.80 2.34 -5.26
N PHE A 222 15.03 1.37 -5.76
CA PHE A 222 13.97 1.63 -6.74
C PHE A 222 12.84 2.48 -6.16
N LEU A 223 12.46 2.26 -4.90
CA LEU A 223 11.44 3.08 -4.24
C LEU A 223 11.87 4.54 -4.07
N LEU A 224 13.15 4.81 -3.82
CA LEU A 224 13.67 6.18 -3.67
C LEU A 224 13.92 6.87 -5.00
N SER A 225 14.37 6.13 -6.02
CA SER A 225 14.76 6.70 -7.32
C SER A 225 13.57 7.03 -8.21
N ASN A 226 12.39 6.50 -7.89
CA ASN A 226 11.17 6.67 -8.67
C ASN A 226 10.08 7.35 -7.82
N PRO A 227 9.92 8.67 -7.92
CA PRO A 227 9.00 9.42 -7.05
C PRO A 227 7.54 9.06 -7.20
N LYS A 228 7.10 8.64 -8.39
CA LYS A 228 5.71 8.23 -8.64
C LYS A 228 5.55 6.74 -8.37
N ALA A 229 4.41 6.36 -7.77
CA ALA A 229 4.08 4.96 -7.50
C ALA A 229 4.11 4.09 -8.78
N GLU A 230 3.64 4.63 -9.92
CA GLU A 230 3.63 3.95 -11.22
C GLU A 230 5.05 3.62 -11.69
N ASP A 231 5.97 4.59 -11.66
CA ASP A 231 7.35 4.40 -12.08
C ASP A 231 8.08 3.43 -11.14
N ALA A 232 7.80 3.54 -9.83
CA ALA A 232 8.43 2.70 -8.81
C ALA A 232 8.02 1.23 -8.96
N VAL A 233 6.72 0.94 -9.13
CA VAL A 233 6.25 -0.45 -9.30
C VAL A 233 6.77 -1.05 -10.60
N ALA A 234 6.80 -0.28 -11.70
CA ALA A 234 7.35 -0.72 -12.97
C ALA A 234 8.84 -1.06 -12.87
N ALA A 235 9.64 -0.20 -12.22
CA ALA A 235 11.06 -0.43 -12.02
C ALA A 235 11.33 -1.66 -11.16
N LEU A 236 10.56 -1.88 -10.09
CA LEU A 236 10.70 -3.04 -9.21
C LEU A 236 10.41 -4.35 -9.95
N VAL A 237 9.28 -4.43 -10.66
CA VAL A 237 8.91 -5.65 -11.38
C VAL A 237 9.88 -5.92 -12.54
N THR A 238 10.26 -4.88 -13.31
CA THR A 238 11.26 -5.02 -14.38
C THR A 238 12.58 -5.56 -13.84
N ALA A 239 13.09 -5.01 -12.74
CA ALA A 239 14.33 -5.46 -12.15
C ALA A 239 14.24 -6.91 -11.62
N ALA A 240 13.11 -7.33 -11.07
CA ALA A 240 12.89 -8.71 -10.66
C ALA A 240 12.92 -9.67 -11.85
N LEU A 241 12.29 -9.29 -12.97
CA LEU A 241 12.33 -10.07 -14.21
C LEU A 241 13.75 -10.16 -14.78
N GLU A 242 14.49 -9.06 -14.83
CA GLU A 242 15.87 -9.02 -15.29
C GLU A 242 16.81 -9.87 -14.43
N ASN A 243 16.56 -9.98 -13.11
CA ASN A 243 17.34 -10.80 -12.19
C ASN A 243 17.00 -12.30 -12.23
N GLY A 244 15.98 -12.67 -13.00
CA GLY A 244 15.66 -14.09 -13.21
C GLY A 244 14.20 -14.37 -13.43
N GLY A 245 13.28 -13.63 -12.79
CA GLY A 245 11.84 -13.81 -12.94
C GLY A 245 11.43 -15.27 -12.68
N ARG A 246 11.95 -15.88 -11.61
CA ARG A 246 11.79 -17.32 -11.35
C ARG A 246 10.39 -17.69 -10.90
N ASP A 247 9.63 -16.71 -10.41
CA ASP A 247 8.27 -16.87 -9.93
C ASP A 247 7.33 -15.81 -10.51
N ASN A 248 6.02 -15.91 -10.20
CA ASN A 248 5.08 -14.82 -10.38
C ASN A 248 5.54 -13.62 -9.54
N VAL A 249 5.46 -12.42 -10.09
CA VAL A 249 5.93 -11.20 -9.42
C VAL A 249 4.77 -10.22 -9.34
N THR A 250 4.33 -9.90 -8.13
CA THR A 250 3.25 -8.94 -7.90
C THR A 250 3.68 -7.89 -6.89
N ALA A 251 3.45 -6.63 -7.21
CA ALA A 251 3.78 -5.50 -6.35
C ALA A 251 2.70 -4.41 -6.41
N ILE A 252 2.47 -3.76 -5.27
CA ILE A 252 1.66 -2.55 -5.11
C ILE A 252 2.53 -1.52 -4.42
N VAL A 253 2.67 -0.33 -5.01
CA VAL A 253 3.30 0.83 -4.36
C VAL A 253 2.19 1.82 -4.02
N LEU A 254 2.15 2.25 -2.76
CA LEU A 254 1.15 3.17 -2.21
C LEU A 254 1.85 4.35 -1.54
N ASP A 255 1.55 5.56 -1.96
CA ASP A 255 2.08 6.81 -1.42
C ASP A 255 1.04 7.55 -0.59
N VAL A 256 1.40 8.00 0.60
CA VAL A 256 0.60 8.93 1.40
C VAL A 256 0.97 10.36 0.99
N LEU A 257 0.09 11.02 0.23
CA LEU A 257 0.33 12.37 -0.26
C LEU A 257 0.05 13.41 0.82
N SER A 258 -1.06 13.27 1.54
CA SER A 258 -1.40 14.16 2.65
C SER A 258 -2.31 13.50 3.68
N VAL A 259 -2.32 14.09 4.88
CA VAL A 259 -3.26 13.82 5.97
C VAL A 259 -3.71 15.16 6.51
N ASP A 260 -4.95 15.55 6.20
CA ASP A 260 -5.46 16.90 6.43
C ASP A 260 -6.64 16.88 7.40
N ASP A 261 -6.91 18.03 8.03
CA ASP A 261 -8.13 18.25 8.78
C ASP A 261 -9.30 18.48 7.80
N LEU A 262 -10.47 17.90 8.07
CA LEU A 262 -11.68 18.12 7.28
C LEU A 262 -12.32 19.49 7.57
N ASP A 263 -12.02 20.10 8.73
CA ASP A 263 -12.46 21.44 9.10
C ASP A 263 -11.52 22.52 8.56
N GLY A 264 -11.22 22.49 7.27
CA GLY A 264 -10.62 23.61 6.56
C GLY A 264 -11.67 24.66 6.23
N SER A 265 -12.25 25.34 7.22
CA SER A 265 -12.79 26.66 7.01
C SER A 265 -11.60 27.58 6.71
N HIS A 266 -11.29 27.78 5.43
CA HIS A 266 -10.63 29.01 5.03
C HIS A 266 -11.56 30.14 5.50
N ASP A 267 -11.26 30.68 6.67
CA ASP A 267 -11.70 32.01 7.08
C ASP A 267 -11.01 32.99 6.13
N GLU A 268 -11.58 33.14 4.93
CA GLU A 268 -11.40 34.31 4.12
C GLU A 268 -12.16 35.43 4.86
N SER A 269 -11.54 35.93 5.93
CA SER A 269 -11.84 37.28 6.42
C SER A 269 -11.44 38.25 5.32
N VAL A 270 -12.36 38.43 4.39
CA VAL A 270 -12.40 39.61 3.53
C VAL A 270 -12.49 40.78 4.49
N HIS A 271 -11.38 41.47 4.70
CA HIS A 271 -11.35 42.82 5.18
C HIS A 271 -12.00 43.69 4.08
N ASP A 272 -13.33 43.83 4.17
CA ASP A 272 -14.01 44.98 3.61
C ASP A 272 -13.47 46.21 4.33
N ALA A 273 -12.48 46.83 3.71
CA ALA A 273 -12.09 48.19 4.04
C ALA A 273 -13.23 49.11 3.54
N ASP A 274 -14.07 49.52 4.47
CA ASP A 274 -15.00 50.64 4.29
C ASP A 274 -14.25 51.84 3.75
N VAL A 275 -14.46 52.10 2.45
CA VAL A 275 -14.15 53.40 1.84
C VAL A 275 -15.27 54.31 2.27
N HIS A 276 -15.06 55.11 3.34
CA HIS A 276 -15.81 56.30 3.61
C HIS A 276 -15.36 57.40 2.65
N ASP A 277 -16.23 57.66 1.71
CA ASP A 277 -16.32 58.85 0.91
C ASP A 277 -16.90 59.93 1.80
N ASP A 278 -16.13 60.99 2.10
CA ASP A 278 -16.66 62.25 2.62
C ASP A 278 -16.02 63.41 1.88
N ASP A 279 -16.94 64.12 1.28
CA ASP A 279 -16.91 65.30 0.47
C ASP A 279 -16.20 66.52 1.09
N VAL A 280 -15.66 67.35 0.18
CA VAL A 280 -15.92 68.76 0.03
C VAL A 280 -14.91 69.78 0.56
N HIS A 281 -14.60 70.70 -0.38
CA HIS A 281 -14.19 72.11 -0.38
C HIS A 281 -12.68 72.37 -0.56
N ASP A 282 -12.37 72.81 -1.75
CA ASP A 282 -12.35 74.16 -2.39
C ASP A 282 -11.36 75.17 -1.79
N ALA A 283 -10.71 75.81 -2.72
CA ALA A 283 -10.05 77.14 -2.72
C ALA A 283 -8.52 77.26 -2.56
N GLY A 284 -7.94 77.66 -3.67
CA GLY A 284 -7.06 78.84 -3.63
C GLY A 284 -5.60 78.63 -4.01
N VAL A 285 -5.29 78.75 -5.28
CA VAL A 285 -4.50 79.79 -5.96
C VAL A 285 -3.14 80.21 -5.36
N HIS A 286 -2.16 80.19 -6.24
CA HIS A 286 -0.89 80.92 -6.42
C HIS A 286 0.33 80.00 -6.41
N ASP A 287 0.92 79.84 -7.55
CA ASP A 287 1.92 80.62 -8.29
C ASP A 287 3.31 80.60 -7.68
N ASP A 288 4.18 80.33 -8.53
CA ASP A 288 5.55 80.74 -8.79
C ASP A 288 6.63 79.64 -8.70
N ALA A 289 7.04 79.31 -9.87
CA ALA A 289 8.30 79.63 -10.56
C ALA A 289 9.62 79.04 -10.00
N ALA A 290 10.28 78.43 -10.93
CA ALA A 290 11.72 78.45 -11.22
C ALA A 290 12.64 77.75 -10.19
N ASP A 291 13.56 77.01 -10.51
CA ASP A 291 14.61 77.05 -11.53
C ASP A 291 15.68 75.94 -11.18
N ALA A 292 16.20 75.40 -12.20
CA ALA A 292 17.58 75.04 -12.43
C ALA A 292 18.36 74.05 -11.56
N ALA A 293 18.70 73.00 -12.27
CA ALA A 293 20.09 72.73 -12.66
C ALA A 293 20.97 71.84 -11.77
N ALA A 294 21.34 70.72 -12.41
CA ALA A 294 22.69 70.25 -12.64
C ALA A 294 23.47 69.56 -11.51
N GLY A 295 23.82 68.35 -11.81
CA GLY A 295 25.19 67.94 -11.93
C GLY A 295 25.79 67.12 -10.77
N ALA A 296 25.96 65.93 -11.02
CA ALA A 296 27.19 65.14 -11.08
C ALA A 296 26.85 63.66 -11.02
#